data_c57f9e6d8d7df6db2611b6e3138b60f0
#
_entry.id   c57f9e6d8d7df6db2611b6e3138b60f0
#
_cell.length_a   1.000
_cell.length_b   1.000
_cell.length_c   1.000
_cell.angle_alpha   90.00
_cell.angle_beta   90.00
_cell.angle_gamma   90.00
#
_symmetry.space_group_name_H-M   'P 1'
#
loop_
_entity.id
_entity.type
_entity.pdbx_description
1 polymer ?
#
loop_
_entity_poly.entity_id
_entity_poly.type
_entity_poly.pdbx_seq_one_letter_code
_entity_poly.pdbx_strand_id
1 'polypeptide(L)'
;MIEIEKPRIDCEQLAEDGSYGKFVVEPLERGYGTTLGNSLRRILLSSLPGTAASSIKIAGVQHEFSTIPGVKEDVTEIVLNVKGIIAKLHCDGPKTVYIEAAGEGEVKAGDIHADGEVEILNPELHIASLGPDGALSMEITLDHGRGYIPADKNKSAQQVIGTIPVDSI
;
A
#
# COMPACT_ATOMS: atom_id res chain seq x y z
N MET A 1 -50.50 1.40 -3.64
CA MET A 1 -49.16 2.01 -3.56
C MET A 1 -48.34 1.09 -2.65
N ILE A 2 -47.30 0.41 -3.17
CA ILE A 2 -46.45 -0.46 -2.34
C ILE A 2 -45.58 0.49 -1.55
N GLU A 3 -45.72 0.51 -0.23
CA GLU A 3 -44.91 1.28 0.67
C GLU A 3 -43.56 0.53 0.83
N ILE A 4 -42.50 1.04 0.20
CA ILE A 4 -41.17 0.46 0.31
C ILE A 4 -40.58 0.99 1.61
N GLU A 5 -40.39 0.13 2.62
CA GLU A 5 -39.70 0.46 3.86
C GLU A 5 -38.26 0.86 3.54
N LYS A 6 -37.82 1.97 4.14
CA LYS A 6 -36.43 2.41 3.99
C LYS A 6 -35.52 1.47 4.79
N PRO A 7 -34.48 0.88 4.15
CA PRO A 7 -33.54 0.03 4.87
C PRO A 7 -32.76 0.84 5.91
N ARG A 8 -32.50 0.20 7.04
CA ARG A 8 -31.57 0.69 8.07
C ARG A 8 -30.21 0.05 7.86
N ILE A 9 -29.17 0.77 8.24
CA ILE A 9 -27.78 0.30 8.19
C ILE A 9 -27.27 0.30 9.62
N ASP A 10 -27.03 -0.88 10.14
CA ASP A 10 -26.52 -1.08 11.49
C ASP A 10 -25.08 -1.60 11.38
N CYS A 11 -24.16 -0.98 12.14
CA CYS A 11 -22.79 -1.44 12.29
C CYS A 11 -22.71 -2.42 13.45
N GLU A 12 -22.56 -3.72 13.17
CA GLU A 12 -22.44 -4.76 14.21
C GLU A 12 -21.04 -4.84 14.80
N GLN A 13 -20.02 -4.67 13.96
CA GLN A 13 -18.62 -4.76 14.36
C GLN A 13 -17.80 -3.76 13.56
N LEU A 14 -16.86 -3.10 14.23
CA LEU A 14 -15.86 -2.25 13.62
C LEU A 14 -14.55 -2.46 14.38
N ALA A 15 -13.49 -2.84 13.69
CA ALA A 15 -12.17 -2.92 14.27
C ALA A 15 -11.63 -1.51 14.58
N GLU A 16 -10.88 -1.37 15.67
CA GLU A 16 -10.34 -0.07 16.11
C GLU A 16 -9.37 0.54 15.08
N ASP A 17 -8.65 -0.32 14.36
CA ASP A 17 -7.73 0.05 13.28
C ASP A 17 -8.42 0.30 11.93
N GLY A 18 -9.75 0.12 11.84
CA GLY A 18 -10.52 0.28 10.61
C GLY A 18 -10.31 -0.83 9.56
N SER A 19 -9.55 -1.89 9.87
CA SER A 19 -9.24 -2.98 8.92
C SER A 19 -10.41 -3.92 8.63
N TYR A 20 -11.42 -3.94 9.51
CA TYR A 20 -12.60 -4.78 9.39
C TYR A 20 -13.86 -4.06 9.84
N GLY A 21 -14.94 -4.23 9.07
CA GLY A 21 -16.26 -3.74 9.45
C GLY A 21 -17.35 -4.72 9.01
N LYS A 22 -18.32 -4.98 9.89
CA LYS A 22 -19.52 -5.76 9.60
C LYS A 22 -20.76 -4.90 9.73
N PHE A 23 -21.48 -4.78 8.64
CA PHE A 23 -22.70 -3.98 8.54
C PHE A 23 -23.89 -4.85 8.16
N VAL A 24 -25.03 -4.58 8.76
CA VAL A 24 -26.31 -5.21 8.42
C VAL A 24 -27.23 -4.17 7.80
N VAL A 25 -27.82 -4.52 6.68
CA VAL A 25 -28.75 -3.64 5.94
C VAL A 25 -30.07 -4.35 5.81
N GLU A 26 -31.10 -3.87 6.51
CA GLU A 26 -32.42 -4.46 6.52
C GLU A 26 -33.53 -3.44 6.84
N PRO A 27 -34.80 -3.68 6.40
CA PRO A 27 -35.22 -4.75 5.49
C PRO A 27 -34.84 -4.48 4.04
N LEU A 28 -34.55 -5.54 3.28
CA LEU A 28 -34.32 -5.46 1.83
C LEU A 28 -35.32 -6.36 1.09
N GLU A 29 -35.82 -5.89 -0.05
CA GLU A 29 -36.63 -6.72 -0.94
C GLU A 29 -35.78 -7.90 -1.50
N ARG A 30 -36.46 -8.98 -1.86
CA ARG A 30 -35.82 -10.19 -2.39
C ARG A 30 -35.01 -9.88 -3.65
N GLY A 31 -33.71 -10.23 -3.59
CA GLY A 31 -32.75 -10.01 -4.68
C GLY A 31 -31.92 -8.72 -4.57
N TYR A 32 -32.37 -7.71 -3.81
CA TYR A 32 -31.65 -6.44 -3.66
C TYR A 32 -30.34 -6.59 -2.88
N GLY A 33 -30.24 -7.54 -1.96
CA GLY A 33 -28.99 -7.80 -1.23
C GLY A 33 -27.81 -8.11 -2.15
N THR A 34 -28.02 -8.96 -3.17
CA THR A 34 -26.98 -9.28 -4.16
C THR A 34 -26.59 -8.06 -4.99
N THR A 35 -27.56 -7.25 -5.42
CA THR A 35 -27.31 -6.03 -6.21
C THR A 35 -26.53 -5.00 -5.39
N LEU A 36 -26.94 -4.76 -4.15
CA LEU A 36 -26.28 -3.81 -3.26
C LEU A 36 -24.85 -4.28 -2.92
N GLY A 37 -24.68 -5.56 -2.55
CA GLY A 37 -23.39 -6.14 -2.23
C GLY A 37 -22.40 -6.08 -3.39
N ASN A 38 -22.83 -6.42 -4.61
CA ASN A 38 -21.98 -6.31 -5.79
C ASN A 38 -21.62 -4.87 -6.14
N SER A 39 -22.54 -3.94 -5.98
CA SER A 39 -22.30 -2.52 -6.24
C SER A 39 -21.28 -1.96 -5.25
N LEU A 40 -21.44 -2.23 -3.95
CA LEU A 40 -20.49 -1.82 -2.91
C LEU A 40 -19.13 -2.45 -3.13
N ARG A 41 -19.07 -3.76 -3.42
CA ARG A 41 -17.80 -4.45 -3.72
C ARG A 41 -17.04 -3.78 -4.86
N ARG A 42 -17.73 -3.46 -5.96
CA ARG A 42 -17.10 -2.81 -7.12
C ARG A 42 -16.57 -1.42 -6.78
N ILE A 43 -17.32 -0.62 -6.05
CA ILE A 43 -16.90 0.73 -5.64
C ILE A 43 -15.69 0.65 -4.71
N LEU A 44 -15.73 -0.22 -3.70
CA LEU A 44 -14.63 -0.39 -2.74
C LEU A 44 -13.34 -0.85 -3.40
N LEU A 45 -13.41 -1.72 -4.42
CA LEU A 45 -12.22 -2.23 -5.11
C LEU A 45 -11.66 -1.29 -6.19
N SER A 46 -12.45 -0.36 -6.74
CA SER A 46 -12.05 0.40 -7.92
C SER A 46 -12.07 1.91 -7.78
N SER A 47 -12.76 2.45 -6.78
CA SER A 47 -13.13 3.86 -6.84
C SER A 47 -12.67 4.69 -5.64
N LEU A 48 -12.21 4.07 -4.57
CA LEU A 48 -11.68 4.80 -3.41
C LEU A 48 -10.28 5.33 -3.71
N PRO A 49 -10.02 6.61 -3.42
CA PRO A 49 -8.68 7.15 -3.52
C PRO A 49 -7.81 6.65 -2.37
N GLY A 50 -6.54 6.47 -2.64
CA GLY A 50 -5.55 6.06 -1.65
C GLY A 50 -4.15 6.49 -2.05
N THR A 51 -3.17 6.14 -1.22
CA THR A 51 -1.75 6.34 -1.47
C THR A 51 -1.05 4.99 -1.41
N ALA A 52 -0.22 4.72 -2.39
CA ALA A 52 0.57 3.49 -2.43
C ALA A 52 1.96 3.74 -3.03
N ALA A 53 2.89 2.80 -2.78
CA ALA A 53 4.18 2.80 -3.44
C ALA A 53 4.00 2.46 -4.92
N SER A 54 4.49 3.32 -5.81
CA SER A 54 4.45 3.15 -7.26
C SER A 54 5.76 2.62 -7.82
N SER A 55 6.88 2.93 -7.17
CA SER A 55 8.21 2.43 -7.54
C SER A 55 9.17 2.47 -6.37
N ILE A 56 10.22 1.64 -6.45
CA ILE A 56 11.36 1.68 -5.54
C ILE A 56 12.66 1.76 -6.32
N LYS A 57 13.70 2.24 -5.67
CA LYS A 57 15.05 2.20 -6.17
C LYS A 57 15.99 1.87 -5.01
N ILE A 58 16.79 0.82 -5.17
CA ILE A 58 17.72 0.34 -4.15
C ILE A 58 19.14 0.55 -4.68
N ALA A 59 20.02 1.10 -3.83
CA ALA A 59 21.40 1.31 -4.19
C ALA A 59 22.09 -0.02 -4.54
N GLY A 60 22.76 -0.05 -5.70
CA GLY A 60 23.47 -1.25 -6.18
C GLY A 60 22.57 -2.33 -6.84
N VAL A 61 21.25 -2.11 -6.91
CA VAL A 61 20.29 -3.03 -7.53
C VAL A 61 19.80 -2.46 -8.85
N GLN A 62 19.74 -3.28 -9.89
CA GLN A 62 19.27 -2.88 -11.22
C GLN A 62 17.92 -3.51 -11.63
N HIS A 63 17.53 -4.61 -11.00
CA HIS A 63 16.30 -5.33 -11.28
C HIS A 63 15.81 -6.12 -10.06
N GLU A 64 14.55 -6.51 -10.05
CA GLU A 64 13.86 -7.18 -8.96
C GLU A 64 14.39 -8.58 -8.62
N PHE A 65 15.06 -9.24 -9.54
CA PHE A 65 15.63 -10.59 -9.34
C PHE A 65 17.06 -10.55 -8.81
N SER A 66 17.34 -9.64 -7.90
CA SER A 66 18.64 -9.44 -7.29
C SER A 66 18.61 -9.74 -5.80
N THR A 67 19.79 -9.95 -5.22
CA THR A 67 20.00 -10.01 -3.78
C THR A 67 20.84 -8.82 -3.35
N ILE A 68 20.70 -8.41 -2.09
CA ILE A 68 21.46 -7.31 -1.51
C ILE A 68 22.43 -7.92 -0.50
N PRO A 69 23.77 -7.67 -0.60
CA PRO A 69 24.73 -8.20 0.34
C PRO A 69 24.40 -7.79 1.77
N GLY A 70 24.37 -8.78 2.68
CA GLY A 70 24.07 -8.54 4.09
C GLY A 70 22.59 -8.28 4.41
N VAL A 71 21.66 -8.42 3.46
CA VAL A 71 20.22 -8.39 3.66
C VAL A 71 19.68 -9.81 3.49
N LYS A 72 18.78 -10.24 4.37
CA LYS A 72 18.24 -11.60 4.39
C LYS A 72 17.25 -11.80 3.25
N GLU A 73 16.37 -10.83 3.05
CA GLU A 73 15.33 -10.84 2.03
C GLU A 73 15.95 -10.54 0.65
N ASP A 74 15.41 -11.18 -0.41
CA ASP A 74 15.70 -10.77 -1.77
C ASP A 74 14.90 -9.50 -2.15
N VAL A 75 15.25 -8.90 -3.29
CA VAL A 75 14.58 -7.68 -3.75
C VAL A 75 13.10 -7.89 -4.01
N THR A 76 12.70 -9.09 -4.44
CA THR A 76 11.29 -9.44 -4.69
C THR A 76 10.50 -9.46 -3.38
N GLU A 77 11.07 -10.03 -2.32
CA GLU A 77 10.46 -10.02 -0.97
C GLU A 77 10.35 -8.59 -0.44
N ILE A 78 11.39 -7.76 -0.62
CA ILE A 78 11.34 -6.34 -0.24
C ILE A 78 10.24 -5.60 -0.99
N VAL A 79 10.07 -5.84 -2.30
CA VAL A 79 8.96 -5.26 -3.10
C VAL A 79 7.61 -5.66 -2.51
N LEU A 80 7.43 -6.93 -2.14
CA LEU A 80 6.19 -7.41 -1.53
C LEU A 80 5.92 -6.75 -0.16
N ASN A 81 6.96 -6.55 0.64
CA ASN A 81 6.84 -5.85 1.92
C ASN A 81 6.49 -4.37 1.73
N VAL A 82 7.13 -3.70 0.78
CA VAL A 82 6.85 -2.29 0.44
C VAL A 82 5.41 -2.08 -0.03
N LYS A 83 4.81 -3.03 -0.74
CA LYS A 83 3.38 -2.99 -1.12
C LYS A 83 2.44 -2.95 0.09
N GLY A 84 2.89 -3.44 1.24
CA GLY A 84 2.13 -3.41 2.48
C GLY A 84 2.17 -2.06 3.22
N ILE A 85 2.95 -1.08 2.75
CA ILE A 85 3.04 0.24 3.38
C ILE A 85 1.70 0.97 3.22
N ILE A 86 1.16 1.41 4.35
CA ILE A 86 -0.03 2.26 4.40
C ILE A 86 0.43 3.67 4.72
N ALA A 87 0.29 4.56 3.75
CA ALA A 87 0.74 5.94 3.88
C ALA A 87 -0.36 6.93 3.52
N LYS A 88 -0.23 8.15 4.03
CA LYS A 88 -1.07 9.29 3.67
C LYS A 88 -0.18 10.40 3.14
N LEU A 89 -0.52 10.91 1.96
CA LEU A 89 0.12 12.08 1.38
C LEU A 89 -0.73 13.32 1.63
N HIS A 90 -0.09 14.39 2.09
CA HIS A 90 -0.70 15.72 2.32
C HIS A 90 -0.34 16.72 1.22
N CYS A 91 0.36 16.27 0.16
CA CYS A 91 0.72 17.06 -1.00
C CYS A 91 0.03 16.54 -2.28
N ASP A 92 -0.03 17.39 -3.31
CA ASP A 92 -0.49 17.00 -4.64
C ASP A 92 0.68 16.40 -5.44
N GLY A 93 0.55 15.16 -5.85
CA GLY A 93 1.52 14.47 -6.71
C GLY A 93 2.46 13.50 -5.98
N PRO A 94 3.34 12.82 -6.73
CA PRO A 94 4.20 11.80 -6.18
C PRO A 94 5.27 12.39 -5.25
N LYS A 95 5.58 11.65 -4.19
CA LYS A 95 6.60 12.01 -3.21
C LYS A 95 7.58 10.87 -3.03
N THR A 96 8.87 11.17 -3.04
CA THR A 96 9.91 10.19 -2.77
C THR A 96 10.34 10.29 -1.31
N VAL A 97 10.33 9.15 -0.63
CA VAL A 97 10.81 8.97 0.73
C VAL A 97 11.98 7.99 0.74
N TYR A 98 12.77 7.97 1.80
CA TYR A 98 14.04 7.26 1.85
C TYR A 98 14.11 6.36 3.06
N ILE A 99 14.78 5.19 2.89
CA ILE A 99 15.25 4.35 3.98
C ILE A 99 16.77 4.29 3.89
N GLU A 100 17.43 4.59 5.00
CA GLU A 100 18.89 4.40 5.16
C GLU A 100 19.14 3.64 6.45
N ALA A 101 19.55 2.39 6.33
CA ALA A 101 19.86 1.54 7.47
C ALA A 101 21.19 0.82 7.26
N ALA A 102 21.98 0.69 8.33
CA ALA A 102 23.25 0.00 8.32
C ALA A 102 23.50 -0.71 9.67
N GLY A 103 24.14 -1.89 9.61
CA GLY A 103 24.37 -2.74 10.75
C GLY A 103 23.24 -3.72 11.03
N GLU A 104 23.46 -4.65 11.95
CA GLU A 104 22.52 -5.72 12.26
C GLU A 104 21.22 -5.18 12.87
N GLY A 105 20.09 -5.52 12.28
CA GLY A 105 18.78 -5.11 12.77
C GLY A 105 17.64 -5.35 11.78
N GLU A 106 16.44 -5.13 12.27
CA GLU A 106 15.23 -5.14 11.49
C GLU A 106 14.93 -3.73 10.98
N VAL A 107 14.62 -3.61 9.69
CA VAL A 107 14.17 -2.37 9.05
C VAL A 107 12.65 -2.42 8.91
N LYS A 108 11.98 -1.40 9.44
CA LYS A 108 10.53 -1.27 9.45
C LYS A 108 10.07 -0.06 8.64
N ALA A 109 8.77 0.01 8.35
CA ALA A 109 8.19 1.18 7.71
C ALA A 109 8.35 2.48 8.52
N GLY A 110 8.49 2.37 9.86
CA GLY A 110 8.79 3.50 10.75
C GLY A 110 10.18 4.11 10.55
N ASP A 111 11.12 3.39 9.92
CA ASP A 111 12.46 3.89 9.60
C ASP A 111 12.50 4.72 8.31
N ILE A 112 11.35 4.90 7.65
CA ILE A 112 11.22 5.75 6.48
C ILE A 112 11.44 7.21 6.88
N HIS A 113 12.44 7.84 6.29
CA HIS A 113 12.66 9.27 6.39
C HIS A 113 11.62 10.01 5.53
N ALA A 114 10.55 10.42 6.17
CA ALA A 114 9.46 11.18 5.59
C ALA A 114 9.52 12.63 6.12
N ASP A 115 9.11 13.58 5.28
CA ASP A 115 8.86 14.95 5.73
C ASP A 115 7.41 15.11 6.23
N GLY A 116 7.04 16.31 6.65
CA GLY A 116 5.69 16.59 7.18
C GLY A 116 4.55 16.41 6.17
N GLU A 117 4.86 16.10 4.91
CA GLU A 117 3.87 15.84 3.85
C GLU A 117 3.51 14.37 3.70
N VAL A 118 4.23 13.47 4.37
CA VAL A 118 4.02 12.02 4.33
C VAL A 118 3.86 11.48 5.73
N GLU A 119 2.79 10.74 5.97
CA GLU A 119 2.49 10.06 7.22
C GLU A 119 2.42 8.55 6.98
N ILE A 120 3.22 7.78 7.69
CA ILE A 120 3.19 6.30 7.66
C ILE A 120 2.23 5.82 8.76
N LEU A 121 1.19 5.10 8.37
CA LEU A 121 0.13 4.67 9.29
C LEU A 121 0.39 3.31 9.94
N ASN A 122 1.30 2.50 9.35
CA ASN A 122 1.69 1.18 9.88
C ASN A 122 3.21 1.07 10.08
N PRO A 123 3.80 1.85 11.02
CA PRO A 123 5.25 1.93 11.21
C PRO A 123 5.91 0.61 11.61
N GLU A 124 5.16 -0.33 12.18
CA GLU A 124 5.65 -1.65 12.60
C GLU A 124 5.78 -2.67 11.44
N LEU A 125 5.36 -2.30 10.22
CA LEU A 125 5.48 -3.19 9.07
C LEU A 125 6.95 -3.52 8.80
N HIS A 126 7.25 -4.81 8.74
CA HIS A 126 8.56 -5.32 8.38
C HIS A 126 8.89 -5.04 6.91
N ILE A 127 10.07 -4.52 6.63
CA ILE A 127 10.58 -4.27 5.27
C ILE A 127 11.74 -5.21 4.93
N ALA A 128 12.76 -5.26 5.79
CA ALA A 128 13.95 -6.08 5.57
C ALA A 128 14.68 -6.38 6.89
N SER A 129 15.55 -7.41 6.88
CA SER A 129 16.44 -7.77 8.00
C SER A 129 17.87 -7.64 7.55
N LEU A 130 18.65 -6.85 8.27
CA LEU A 130 20.07 -6.64 8.03
C LEU A 130 20.93 -7.54 8.90
N GLY A 131 21.95 -8.15 8.32
CA GLY A 131 23.04 -8.82 9.06
C GLY A 131 24.09 -7.81 9.56
N PRO A 132 25.16 -8.30 10.24
CA PRO A 132 26.17 -7.46 10.87
C PRO A 132 26.85 -6.45 9.91
N ASP A 133 27.08 -6.86 8.67
CA ASP A 133 27.68 -6.02 7.62
C ASP A 133 26.63 -5.53 6.60
N GLY A 134 25.35 -5.67 6.91
CA GLY A 134 24.24 -5.29 6.03
C GLY A 134 24.06 -3.78 5.96
N ALA A 135 23.73 -3.30 4.77
CA ALA A 135 23.31 -1.91 4.56
C ALA A 135 22.20 -1.88 3.51
N LEU A 136 21.17 -1.08 3.77
CA LEU A 136 20.05 -0.84 2.86
C LEU A 136 19.87 0.65 2.66
N SER A 137 20.03 1.10 1.42
CA SER A 137 19.68 2.46 0.99
C SER A 137 18.64 2.35 -0.12
N MET A 138 17.43 2.81 0.15
CA MET A 138 16.28 2.65 -0.72
C MET A 138 15.47 3.94 -0.82
N GLU A 139 15.09 4.29 -2.04
CA GLU A 139 14.13 5.33 -2.36
C GLU A 139 12.78 4.67 -2.64
N ILE A 140 11.69 5.19 -2.09
CA ILE A 140 10.32 4.73 -2.32
C ILE A 140 9.53 5.91 -2.85
N THR A 141 8.92 5.76 -4.01
CA THR A 141 8.00 6.78 -4.56
C THR A 141 6.58 6.40 -4.19
N LEU A 142 5.94 7.26 -3.41
CA LEU A 142 4.54 7.17 -3.04
C LEU A 142 3.72 8.07 -3.96
N ASP A 143 2.57 7.61 -4.42
CA ASP A 143 1.68 8.38 -5.29
C ASP A 143 0.22 8.14 -4.94
N HIS A 144 -0.63 9.09 -5.33
CA HIS A 144 -2.08 8.97 -5.24
C HIS A 144 -2.63 8.09 -6.36
N GLY A 145 -3.60 7.27 -6.03
CA GLY A 145 -4.24 6.42 -7.01
C GLY A 145 -5.64 5.96 -6.61
N ARG A 146 -6.21 5.09 -7.44
CA ARG A 146 -7.50 4.45 -7.20
C ARG A 146 -7.48 3.01 -7.68
N GLY A 147 -7.95 2.10 -6.84
CA GLY A 147 -8.02 0.69 -7.17
C GLY A 147 -6.63 0.10 -7.39
N TYR A 148 -6.53 -0.87 -8.30
CA TYR A 148 -5.29 -1.58 -8.60
C TYR A 148 -4.65 -1.07 -9.89
N ILE A 149 -3.36 -0.71 -9.82
CA ILE A 149 -2.54 -0.33 -10.97
C ILE A 149 -1.36 -1.29 -11.04
N PRO A 150 -1.24 -2.11 -12.11
CA PRO A 150 -0.10 -3.02 -12.26
C PRO A 150 1.21 -2.27 -12.49
N ALA A 151 2.34 -2.86 -12.09
CA ALA A 151 3.68 -2.31 -12.19
C ALA A 151 4.04 -1.79 -13.59
N ASP A 152 3.62 -2.49 -14.64
CA ASP A 152 3.84 -2.07 -16.04
C ASP A 152 3.23 -0.69 -16.36
N LYS A 153 2.13 -0.33 -15.70
CA LYS A 153 1.50 0.99 -15.87
C LYS A 153 2.17 2.06 -15.01
N ASN A 154 2.78 1.69 -13.89
CA ASN A 154 3.58 2.58 -13.06
C ASN A 154 4.96 2.87 -13.68
N LYS A 155 5.34 2.13 -14.73
CA LYS A 155 6.58 2.33 -15.46
C LYS A 155 6.47 3.57 -16.35
N SER A 156 7.17 4.65 -15.99
CA SER A 156 7.23 5.86 -16.82
C SER A 156 8.20 5.68 -17.99
N ALA A 157 7.93 6.37 -19.11
CA ALA A 157 8.80 6.35 -20.30
C ALA A 157 10.21 6.97 -20.03
N GLN A 158 10.37 7.73 -18.96
CA GLN A 158 11.61 8.38 -18.54
C GLN A 158 12.19 7.78 -17.26
N GLN A 159 11.88 6.53 -16.98
CA GLN A 159 12.31 5.88 -15.74
C GLN A 159 13.84 5.75 -15.69
N VAL A 160 14.44 6.17 -14.58
CA VAL A 160 15.89 6.04 -14.34
C VAL A 160 16.25 4.56 -14.22
N ILE A 161 17.40 4.17 -14.79
CA ILE A 161 17.92 2.79 -14.68
C ILE A 161 18.05 2.44 -13.19
N GLY A 162 17.59 1.23 -12.83
CA GLY A 162 17.58 0.75 -11.44
C GLY A 162 16.29 1.09 -10.67
N THR A 163 15.35 1.80 -11.27
CA THR A 163 14.02 1.97 -10.67
C THR A 163 13.16 0.75 -10.97
N ILE A 164 12.61 0.13 -9.95
CA ILE A 164 11.75 -1.05 -10.00
C ILE A 164 10.31 -0.58 -9.81
N PRO A 165 9.43 -0.73 -10.80
CA PRO A 165 8.03 -0.39 -10.65
C PRO A 165 7.34 -1.39 -9.73
N VAL A 166 6.42 -0.92 -8.91
CA VAL A 166 5.66 -1.72 -7.94
C VAL A 166 4.19 -1.62 -8.28
N ASP A 167 3.46 -2.74 -8.15
CA ASP A 167 2.01 -2.71 -8.23
C ASP A 167 1.44 -1.87 -7.08
N SER A 168 0.56 -0.94 -7.38
CA SER A 168 -0.11 -0.11 -6.38
C SER A 168 -1.55 -0.57 -6.14
N ILE A 169 -1.92 -0.71 -4.87
CA ILE A 169 -3.27 -1.09 -4.42
C ILE A 169 -3.75 -0.10 -3.37
#